data_c1b46af92e8dd111fa8298d573a69552
#
_entry.id   c1b46af92e8dd111fa8298d573a69552
#
_cell.length_a   1.000
_cell.length_b   1.000
_cell.length_c   1.000
_cell.angle_alpha   90.00
_cell.angle_beta   90.00
_cell.angle_gamma   90.00
#
_symmetry.space_group_name_H-M   'P 1'
#
loop_
_entity.id
_entity.type
_entity.pdbx_description
1 polymer ?
#
loop_
_entity_poly.entity_id
_entity_poly.type
_entity_poly.pdbx_seq_one_letter_code
_entity_poly.pdbx_strand_id
1 'polypeptide(L)'
;FLKCAASSAIVAPFILPSYIRADDTKPNDRLTMGFVGMGKQSHHLLSTFIARDLRVLAVCDVDTTRRTNAKARVEKFHADHPGKGAKDCAAYNDFRELMARKDIDAVCIATPDHWHAFITLAALRSGKDVYCEKPLTHNIHEAIEVMKAVDANKRVLQTGSMQRSSKEFRIACELVLNGAIGKLQRVECSFGDPGIPCDLP
;
A
#
# COMPACT_ATOMS: atom_id res chain seq x y z
N PHE A 1 66.40 24.60 -21.52
CA PHE A 1 65.27 24.96 -20.64
C PHE A 1 64.01 24.35 -21.20
N LEU A 2 63.64 23.12 -20.70
CA LEU A 2 62.40 22.44 -21.00
C LEU A 2 61.35 22.94 -19.99
N LYS A 3 60.30 23.58 -20.48
CA LYS A 3 59.08 23.86 -19.69
C LYS A 3 58.16 22.66 -19.80
N CYS A 4 58.03 21.88 -18.73
CA CYS A 4 56.95 20.92 -18.58
C CYS A 4 55.64 21.65 -18.31
N ALA A 5 54.70 21.61 -19.26
CA ALA A 5 53.31 21.99 -19.04
C ALA A 5 52.59 20.81 -18.44
N ALA A 6 52.27 20.90 -17.15
CA ALA A 6 51.39 19.94 -16.48
C ALA A 6 49.93 20.20 -16.89
N SER A 7 49.40 19.37 -17.76
CA SER A 7 47.96 19.35 -18.07
C SER A 7 47.20 18.70 -16.92
N SER A 8 46.60 19.52 -16.07
CA SER A 8 45.62 19.05 -15.09
C SER A 8 44.34 18.65 -15.81
N ALA A 9 44.15 17.34 -15.98
CA ALA A 9 42.88 16.79 -16.43
C ALA A 9 41.83 17.03 -15.34
N ILE A 10 40.90 17.94 -15.59
CA ILE A 10 39.71 18.12 -14.77
C ILE A 10 38.83 16.90 -15.07
N VAL A 11 38.84 15.91 -14.18
CA VAL A 11 37.86 14.84 -14.19
C VAL A 11 36.55 15.42 -13.71
N ALA A 12 35.69 15.80 -14.65
CA ALA A 12 34.29 16.14 -14.32
C ALA A 12 33.61 14.90 -13.71
N PRO A 13 32.90 15.03 -12.57
CA PRO A 13 32.15 13.91 -12.04
C PRO A 13 31.10 13.48 -13.07
N PHE A 14 31.24 12.28 -13.59
CA PHE A 14 30.23 11.67 -14.44
C PHE A 14 29.05 11.34 -13.53
N ILE A 15 28.05 12.23 -13.47
CA ILE A 15 26.76 11.92 -12.89
C ILE A 15 26.02 11.11 -13.95
N LEU A 16 26.13 9.79 -13.85
CA LEU A 16 25.24 8.89 -14.57
C LEU A 16 23.83 9.14 -14.04
N PRO A 17 22.85 9.56 -14.87
CA PRO A 17 21.47 9.53 -14.45
C PRO A 17 21.12 8.07 -14.21
N SER A 18 21.02 7.68 -12.95
CA SER A 18 20.49 6.39 -12.58
C SER A 18 19.00 6.38 -12.93
N TYR A 19 18.68 5.98 -14.16
CA TYR A 19 17.37 5.46 -14.46
C TYR A 19 17.24 4.16 -13.66
N ILE A 20 16.73 4.26 -12.44
CA ILE A 20 16.34 3.08 -11.68
C ILE A 20 15.17 2.48 -12.44
N ARG A 21 15.46 1.50 -13.29
CA ARG A 21 14.42 0.62 -13.80
C ARG A 21 13.88 -0.14 -12.60
N ALA A 22 12.57 -0.30 -12.53
CA ALA A 22 11.93 -1.10 -11.48
C ALA A 22 12.47 -2.53 -11.40
N ASP A 23 13.18 -3.00 -12.42
CA ASP A 23 13.85 -4.30 -12.48
C ASP A 23 15.24 -4.36 -11.78
N ASP A 24 15.82 -3.21 -11.42
CA ASP A 24 17.19 -3.13 -10.88
C ASP A 24 17.23 -3.03 -9.33
N THR A 25 16.09 -3.16 -8.65
CA THR A 25 16.09 -3.19 -7.18
C THR A 25 16.77 -4.47 -6.69
N LYS A 26 17.87 -4.29 -5.93
CA LYS A 26 18.50 -5.43 -5.27
C LYS A 26 17.47 -6.15 -4.41
N PRO A 27 17.57 -7.49 -4.25
CA PRO A 27 16.60 -8.25 -3.46
C PRO A 27 16.34 -7.71 -2.05
N ASN A 28 17.30 -7.02 -1.46
CA ASN A 28 17.20 -6.44 -0.12
C ASN A 28 16.60 -5.02 -0.09
N ASP A 29 16.46 -4.35 -1.24
CA ASP A 29 15.92 -3.00 -1.34
C ASP A 29 14.40 -3.00 -1.61
N ARG A 30 13.79 -4.18 -1.70
CA ARG A 30 12.35 -4.32 -1.92
C ARG A 30 11.56 -4.08 -0.65
N LEU A 31 10.52 -3.26 -0.77
CA LEU A 31 9.60 -3.02 0.32
C LEU A 31 8.91 -4.32 0.76
N THR A 32 8.93 -4.58 2.06
CA THR A 32 8.29 -5.74 2.66
C THR A 32 6.93 -5.38 3.24
N MET A 33 5.92 -6.21 3.01
CA MET A 33 4.55 -5.93 3.41
C MET A 33 3.91 -7.04 4.24
N GLY A 34 3.05 -6.60 5.16
CA GLY A 34 2.05 -7.44 5.82
C GLY A 34 0.63 -7.04 5.38
N PHE A 35 -0.29 -8.00 5.40
CA PHE A 35 -1.70 -7.76 5.10
C PHE A 35 -2.57 -8.11 6.29
N VAL A 36 -3.51 -7.23 6.65
CA VAL A 36 -4.48 -7.45 7.73
C VAL A 36 -5.90 -7.32 7.20
N GLY A 37 -6.69 -8.37 7.39
CA GLY A 37 -8.00 -8.54 6.79
C GLY A 37 -7.91 -9.13 5.39
N MET A 38 -8.25 -10.42 5.24
CA MET A 38 -8.12 -11.16 3.98
C MET A 38 -9.49 -11.43 3.33
N GLY A 39 -10.37 -10.41 3.39
CA GLY A 39 -11.68 -10.42 2.74
C GLY A 39 -11.61 -10.15 1.22
N LYS A 40 -12.77 -9.93 0.61
CA LYS A 40 -12.91 -9.74 -0.85
C LYS A 40 -12.02 -8.61 -1.39
N GLN A 41 -11.97 -7.46 -0.71
CA GLN A 41 -11.17 -6.32 -1.14
C GLN A 41 -9.67 -6.63 -1.09
N SER A 42 -9.21 -7.29 -0.04
CA SER A 42 -7.81 -7.70 0.09
C SER A 42 -7.33 -8.63 -1.00
N HIS A 43 -8.21 -9.47 -1.55
CA HIS A 43 -7.83 -10.33 -2.68
C HIS A 43 -7.39 -9.53 -3.91
N HIS A 44 -8.06 -8.42 -4.19
CA HIS A 44 -7.70 -7.51 -5.27
C HIS A 44 -6.41 -6.76 -4.96
N LEU A 45 -6.31 -6.20 -3.76
CA LEU A 45 -5.12 -5.47 -3.31
C LEU A 45 -3.89 -6.37 -3.31
N LEU A 46 -4.00 -7.56 -2.72
CA LEU A 46 -2.90 -8.53 -2.67
C LEU A 46 -2.35 -8.84 -4.06
N SER A 47 -3.23 -9.10 -5.04
CA SER A 47 -2.80 -9.34 -6.42
C SER A 47 -2.07 -8.16 -7.03
N THR A 48 -2.59 -6.95 -6.79
CA THR A 48 -2.01 -5.72 -7.32
C THR A 48 -0.64 -5.43 -6.72
N PHE A 49 -0.49 -5.61 -5.42
CA PHE A 49 0.77 -5.36 -4.73
C PHE A 49 1.85 -6.40 -5.06
N ILE A 50 1.49 -7.69 -5.10
CA ILE A 50 2.43 -8.75 -5.48
C ILE A 50 2.93 -8.55 -6.92
N ALA A 51 2.05 -8.16 -7.85
CA ALA A 51 2.42 -7.89 -9.24
C ALA A 51 3.41 -6.72 -9.40
N ARG A 52 3.50 -5.84 -8.39
CA ARG A 52 4.42 -4.69 -8.35
C ARG A 52 5.73 -4.95 -7.63
N ASP A 53 6.12 -6.19 -7.52
CA ASP A 53 7.40 -6.62 -6.95
C ASP A 53 7.57 -6.32 -5.45
N LEU A 54 6.46 -6.19 -4.71
CA LEU A 54 6.47 -6.08 -3.26
C LEU A 54 6.57 -7.47 -2.61
N ARG A 55 7.35 -7.56 -1.54
CA ARG A 55 7.52 -8.81 -0.81
C ARG A 55 6.48 -8.95 0.30
N VAL A 56 5.47 -9.78 0.10
CA VAL A 56 4.49 -10.06 1.14
C VAL A 56 5.03 -11.15 2.07
N LEU A 57 5.34 -10.77 3.31
CA LEU A 57 5.95 -11.65 4.33
C LEU A 57 4.94 -12.23 5.30
N ALA A 58 3.76 -11.63 5.42
CA ALA A 58 2.75 -12.08 6.37
C ALA A 58 1.34 -11.69 5.93
N VAL A 59 0.38 -12.53 6.29
CA VAL A 59 -1.05 -12.27 6.19
C VAL A 59 -1.70 -12.49 7.55
N CYS A 60 -2.75 -11.73 7.86
CA CYS A 60 -3.48 -11.84 9.11
C CYS A 60 -4.98 -11.75 8.85
N ASP A 61 -5.73 -12.69 9.39
CA ASP A 61 -7.19 -12.67 9.45
C ASP A 61 -7.67 -13.56 10.61
N VAL A 62 -8.76 -13.19 11.23
CA VAL A 62 -9.39 -14.01 12.29
C VAL A 62 -10.02 -15.30 11.71
N ASP A 63 -10.47 -15.25 10.47
CA ASP A 63 -10.99 -16.40 9.73
C ASP A 63 -9.83 -17.28 9.23
N THR A 64 -9.79 -18.52 9.71
CA THR A 64 -8.74 -19.49 9.36
C THR A 64 -8.71 -19.79 7.87
N THR A 65 -9.86 -19.92 7.22
CA THR A 65 -9.96 -20.24 5.79
C THR A 65 -9.40 -19.10 4.94
N ARG A 66 -9.80 -17.86 5.23
CA ARG A 66 -9.29 -16.66 4.53
C ARG A 66 -7.78 -16.53 4.69
N ARG A 67 -7.30 -16.68 5.91
CA ARG A 67 -5.88 -16.62 6.26
C ARG A 67 -5.04 -17.67 5.51
N THR A 68 -5.51 -18.92 5.54
CA THR A 68 -4.81 -20.03 4.87
C THR A 68 -4.79 -19.87 3.35
N ASN A 69 -5.91 -19.49 2.75
CA ASN A 69 -6.00 -19.24 1.31
C ASN A 69 -5.12 -18.08 0.86
N ALA A 70 -5.06 -17.01 1.65
CA ALA A 70 -4.20 -15.87 1.36
C ALA A 70 -2.71 -16.26 1.41
N LYS A 71 -2.30 -16.99 2.45
CA LYS A 71 -0.94 -17.54 2.56
C LYS A 71 -0.58 -18.38 1.33
N ALA A 72 -1.41 -19.37 1.01
CA ALA A 72 -1.18 -20.25 -0.13
C ALA A 72 -1.05 -19.49 -1.46
N ARG A 73 -1.85 -18.44 -1.63
CA ARG A 73 -1.78 -17.58 -2.82
C ARG A 73 -0.46 -16.82 -2.93
N VAL A 74 0.02 -16.26 -1.82
CA VAL A 74 1.33 -15.57 -1.76
C VAL A 74 2.45 -16.56 -2.09
N GLU A 75 2.48 -17.71 -1.44
CA GLU A 75 3.50 -18.74 -1.63
C GLU A 75 3.51 -19.28 -3.06
N LYS A 76 2.31 -19.52 -3.63
CA LYS A 76 2.18 -19.91 -5.04
C LYS A 76 2.76 -18.87 -5.98
N PHE A 77 2.43 -17.59 -5.79
CA PHE A 77 2.98 -16.52 -6.62
C PHE A 77 4.50 -16.48 -6.55
N HIS A 78 5.08 -16.65 -5.36
CA HIS A 78 6.53 -16.66 -5.19
C HIS A 78 7.20 -17.91 -5.81
N ALA A 79 6.52 -19.06 -5.78
CA ALA A 79 6.99 -20.28 -6.45
C ALA A 79 6.96 -20.12 -7.98
N ASP A 80 5.90 -19.51 -8.51
CA ASP A 80 5.75 -19.28 -9.95
C ASP A 80 6.69 -18.16 -10.48
N HIS A 81 7.26 -17.32 -9.60
CA HIS A 81 8.15 -16.21 -9.94
C HIS A 81 9.44 -16.26 -9.09
N PRO A 82 10.37 -17.17 -9.38
CA PRO A 82 11.64 -17.26 -8.65
C PRO A 82 12.41 -15.94 -8.70
N GLY A 83 12.83 -15.47 -7.50
CA GLY A 83 13.50 -14.18 -7.35
C GLY A 83 12.61 -12.99 -7.05
N LYS A 84 11.27 -13.13 -7.17
CA LYS A 84 10.29 -12.06 -6.88
C LYS A 84 9.60 -12.15 -5.52
N GLY A 85 10.15 -12.83 -4.54
CA GLY A 85 9.47 -12.90 -3.25
C GLY A 85 10.24 -13.54 -2.12
N ALA A 86 9.63 -13.65 -0.94
CA ALA A 86 10.10 -14.44 0.17
C ALA A 86 9.63 -15.90 -0.01
N LYS A 87 10.45 -16.86 0.39
CA LYS A 87 10.09 -18.27 0.29
C LYS A 87 8.87 -18.63 1.14
N ASP A 88 8.71 -17.97 2.29
CA ASP A 88 7.68 -18.29 3.27
C ASP A 88 6.84 -17.06 3.60
N CYS A 89 5.52 -17.22 3.61
CA CYS A 89 4.56 -16.25 4.11
C CYS A 89 4.02 -16.72 5.46
N ALA A 90 4.19 -15.90 6.50
CA ALA A 90 3.62 -16.20 7.81
C ALA A 90 2.10 -15.93 7.82
N ALA A 91 1.35 -16.66 8.65
CA ALA A 91 -0.09 -16.47 8.80
C ALA A 91 -0.44 -16.27 10.28
N TYR A 92 -1.06 -15.14 10.60
CA TYR A 92 -1.38 -14.75 11.98
C TYR A 92 -2.89 -14.64 12.18
N ASN A 93 -3.34 -15.02 13.37
CA ASN A 93 -4.71 -14.80 13.81
C ASN A 93 -4.88 -13.41 14.46
N ASP A 94 -3.88 -12.97 15.18
CA ASP A 94 -3.83 -11.66 15.84
C ASP A 94 -2.90 -10.71 15.07
N PHE A 95 -3.42 -9.56 14.64
CA PHE A 95 -2.63 -8.57 13.92
C PHE A 95 -1.45 -8.02 14.75
N ARG A 96 -1.52 -8.08 16.08
CA ARG A 96 -0.44 -7.61 16.96
C ARG A 96 0.85 -8.42 16.76
N GLU A 97 0.71 -9.72 16.47
CA GLU A 97 1.86 -10.56 16.14
C GLU A 97 2.53 -10.11 14.84
N LEU A 98 1.73 -9.73 13.84
CA LEU A 98 2.25 -9.15 12.60
C LEU A 98 2.93 -7.80 12.86
N MET A 99 2.34 -6.92 13.69
CA MET A 99 2.93 -5.62 14.03
C MET A 99 4.26 -5.73 14.78
N ALA A 100 4.46 -6.79 15.56
CA ALA A 100 5.71 -7.03 16.29
C ALA A 100 6.88 -7.39 15.38
N ARG A 101 6.66 -7.79 14.14
CA ARG A 101 7.71 -8.14 13.18
C ARG A 101 8.50 -6.91 12.74
N LYS A 102 9.82 -6.99 12.85
CA LYS A 102 10.73 -5.90 12.48
C LYS A 102 11.13 -5.91 11.00
N ASP A 103 10.91 -7.02 10.33
CA ASP A 103 11.22 -7.23 8.92
C ASP A 103 10.06 -6.84 7.96
N ILE A 104 9.00 -6.23 8.49
CA ILE A 104 7.88 -5.68 7.71
C ILE A 104 7.95 -4.15 7.77
N ASP A 105 8.09 -3.53 6.60
CA ASP A 105 8.18 -2.08 6.43
C ASP A 105 6.79 -1.41 6.39
N ALA A 106 5.84 -2.03 5.71
CA ALA A 106 4.52 -1.49 5.49
C ALA A 106 3.41 -2.51 5.70
N VAL A 107 2.20 -2.02 6.00
CA VAL A 107 1.03 -2.86 6.23
C VAL A 107 -0.14 -2.39 5.37
N CYS A 108 -0.79 -3.34 4.70
CA CYS A 108 -2.07 -3.12 4.02
C CYS A 108 -3.22 -3.57 4.93
N ILE A 109 -4.15 -2.67 5.22
CA ILE A 109 -5.29 -2.90 6.10
C ILE A 109 -6.57 -2.85 5.27
N ALA A 110 -7.33 -3.95 5.24
CA ALA A 110 -8.61 -4.07 4.55
C ALA A 110 -9.59 -4.95 5.36
N THR A 111 -9.65 -4.66 6.63
CA THR A 111 -10.60 -5.21 7.60
C THR A 111 -11.97 -4.56 7.45
N PRO A 112 -12.99 -4.95 8.24
CA PRO A 112 -14.21 -4.14 8.39
C PRO A 112 -13.89 -2.73 8.93
N ASP A 113 -14.71 -1.76 8.54
CA ASP A 113 -14.47 -0.32 8.71
C ASP A 113 -14.11 0.09 10.14
N HIS A 114 -14.78 -0.48 11.13
CA HIS A 114 -14.58 -0.17 12.55
C HIS A 114 -13.23 -0.62 13.12
N TRP A 115 -12.46 -1.42 12.39
CA TRP A 115 -11.10 -1.81 12.75
C TRP A 115 -10.01 -0.94 12.11
N HIS A 116 -10.34 -0.14 11.09
CA HIS A 116 -9.36 0.60 10.31
C HIS A 116 -8.50 1.53 11.16
N ALA A 117 -9.11 2.43 11.92
CA ALA A 117 -8.39 3.39 12.75
C ALA A 117 -7.53 2.69 13.82
N PHE A 118 -8.09 1.68 14.48
CA PHE A 118 -7.40 0.97 15.55
C PHE A 118 -6.15 0.24 15.06
N ILE A 119 -6.25 -0.49 13.96
CA ILE A 119 -5.12 -1.22 13.39
C ILE A 119 -4.10 -0.26 12.77
N THR A 120 -4.57 0.83 12.12
CA THR A 120 -3.69 1.90 11.59
C THR A 120 -2.84 2.52 12.69
N LEU A 121 -3.44 2.86 13.83
CA LEU A 121 -2.72 3.41 14.99
C LEU A 121 -1.67 2.42 15.51
N ALA A 122 -2.01 1.14 15.60
CA ALA A 122 -1.07 0.11 16.03
C ALA A 122 0.11 -0.05 15.06
N ALA A 123 -0.15 -0.01 13.75
CA ALA A 123 0.89 -0.09 12.73
C ALA A 123 1.85 1.11 12.76
N LEU A 124 1.30 2.33 12.79
CA LEU A 124 2.08 3.57 12.87
C LEU A 124 2.98 3.60 14.11
N ARG A 125 2.42 3.24 15.28
CA ARG A 125 3.17 3.16 16.55
C ARG A 125 4.24 2.07 16.55
N SER A 126 4.07 1.04 15.72
CA SER A 126 5.07 -0.01 15.51
C SER A 126 6.13 0.38 14.47
N GLY A 127 6.10 1.61 13.96
CA GLY A 127 7.06 2.15 13.01
C GLY A 127 6.85 1.66 11.58
N LYS A 128 5.62 1.27 11.19
CA LYS A 128 5.30 0.79 9.86
C LYS A 128 4.55 1.85 9.05
N ASP A 129 4.81 1.90 7.75
CA ASP A 129 3.98 2.63 6.82
C ASP A 129 2.66 1.90 6.58
N VAL A 130 1.61 2.63 6.21
CA VAL A 130 0.26 2.07 6.17
C VAL A 130 -0.45 2.42 4.86
N TYR A 131 -1.00 1.40 4.21
CA TYR A 131 -2.10 1.54 3.27
C TYR A 131 -3.38 1.04 3.97
N CYS A 132 -4.37 1.90 4.13
CA CYS A 132 -5.64 1.52 4.76
C CYS A 132 -6.80 1.78 3.81
N GLU A 133 -7.69 0.79 3.65
CA GLU A 133 -8.90 0.93 2.85
C GLU A 133 -9.84 2.02 3.41
N LYS A 134 -10.69 2.51 2.55
CA LYS A 134 -11.75 3.46 2.91
C LYS A 134 -12.94 2.73 3.57
N PRO A 135 -13.67 3.38 4.47
CA PRO A 135 -13.39 4.65 5.13
C PRO A 135 -12.25 4.51 6.14
N LEU A 136 -11.37 5.50 6.22
CA LEU A 136 -10.18 5.43 7.09
C LEU A 136 -10.56 5.38 8.57
N THR A 137 -11.61 6.11 8.94
CA THR A 137 -12.07 6.26 10.33
C THR A 137 -13.59 6.28 10.40
N HIS A 138 -14.13 5.92 11.56
CA HIS A 138 -15.58 5.93 11.83
C HIS A 138 -16.08 7.27 12.35
N ASN A 139 -15.19 8.07 12.94
CA ASN A 139 -15.53 9.36 13.55
C ASN A 139 -14.35 10.33 13.51
N ILE A 140 -14.65 11.61 13.80
CA ILE A 140 -13.65 12.68 13.75
C ILE A 140 -12.53 12.49 14.78
N HIS A 141 -12.84 11.98 15.96
CA HIS A 141 -11.84 11.73 16.99
C HIS A 141 -10.76 10.74 16.54
N GLU A 142 -11.18 9.63 15.94
CA GLU A 142 -10.25 8.66 15.33
C GLU A 142 -9.38 9.31 14.26
N ALA A 143 -9.97 10.17 13.40
CA ALA A 143 -9.23 10.87 12.37
C ALA A 143 -8.13 11.76 12.96
N ILE A 144 -8.44 12.51 14.01
CA ILE A 144 -7.47 13.36 14.71
C ILE A 144 -6.34 12.51 15.30
N GLU A 145 -6.66 11.39 15.94
CA GLU A 145 -5.64 10.51 16.55
C GLU A 145 -4.75 9.85 15.48
N VAL A 146 -5.32 9.45 14.35
CA VAL A 146 -4.53 8.91 13.23
C VAL A 146 -3.59 9.97 12.66
N MET A 147 -4.05 11.21 12.45
CA MET A 147 -3.20 12.32 11.99
C MET A 147 -2.03 12.56 12.96
N LYS A 148 -2.32 12.67 14.26
CA LYS A 148 -1.28 12.83 15.28
C LYS A 148 -0.27 11.68 15.27
N ALA A 149 -0.73 10.45 15.07
CA ALA A 149 0.14 9.28 15.04
C ALA A 149 1.05 9.26 13.80
N VAL A 150 0.56 9.69 12.63
CA VAL A 150 1.36 9.85 11.42
C VAL A 150 2.50 10.84 11.67
N ASP A 151 2.17 12.03 12.19
CA ASP A 151 3.14 13.08 12.46
C ASP A 151 4.18 12.68 13.52
N ALA A 152 3.72 12.09 14.63
CA ALA A 152 4.58 11.69 15.74
C ALA A 152 5.55 10.55 15.35
N ASN A 153 5.10 9.60 14.55
CA ASN A 153 5.91 8.46 14.15
C ASN A 153 6.65 8.67 12.81
N LYS A 154 6.38 9.78 12.11
CA LYS A 154 6.97 10.11 10.79
C LYS A 154 6.83 8.96 9.80
N ARG A 155 5.63 8.39 9.73
CA ARG A 155 5.28 7.30 8.82
C ARG A 155 4.40 7.79 7.68
N VAL A 156 4.39 7.04 6.59
CA VAL A 156 3.51 7.30 5.45
C VAL A 156 2.18 6.59 5.68
N LEU A 157 1.08 7.32 5.49
CA LEU A 157 -0.27 6.76 5.46
C LEU A 157 -0.94 7.09 4.13
N GLN A 158 -1.35 6.06 3.42
CA GLN A 158 -2.15 6.17 2.20
C GLN A 158 -3.53 5.59 2.41
N THR A 159 -4.56 6.38 2.16
CA THR A 159 -5.96 5.89 2.14
C THR A 159 -6.28 5.24 0.81
N GLY A 160 -7.01 4.12 0.84
CA GLY A 160 -7.42 3.33 -0.31
C GLY A 160 -8.49 3.99 -1.18
N SER A 161 -8.21 5.17 -1.73
CA SER A 161 -9.08 5.90 -2.66
C SER A 161 -8.70 5.57 -4.12
N MET A 162 -8.76 4.31 -4.48
CA MET A 162 -8.29 3.76 -5.76
C MET A 162 -8.87 4.45 -7.01
N GLN A 163 -10.12 4.91 -6.94
CA GLN A 163 -10.77 5.59 -8.08
C GLN A 163 -10.04 6.87 -8.51
N ARG A 164 -9.38 7.57 -7.59
CA ARG A 164 -8.57 8.76 -7.92
C ARG A 164 -7.34 8.46 -8.78
N SER A 165 -6.92 7.20 -8.81
CA SER A 165 -5.78 6.73 -9.63
C SER A 165 -6.23 6.07 -10.94
N SER A 166 -7.55 5.91 -11.17
CA SER A 166 -8.10 5.35 -12.39
C SER A 166 -7.97 6.34 -13.54
N LYS A 167 -7.55 5.82 -14.70
CA LYS A 167 -7.39 6.61 -15.93
C LYS A 167 -8.72 7.23 -16.36
N GLU A 168 -9.81 6.48 -16.26
CA GLU A 168 -11.15 6.87 -16.68
C GLU A 168 -11.66 8.05 -15.84
N PHE A 169 -11.49 7.97 -14.52
CA PHE A 169 -11.85 9.06 -13.61
C PHE A 169 -11.00 10.31 -13.84
N ARG A 170 -9.71 10.13 -14.10
CA ARG A 170 -8.84 11.26 -14.43
C ARG A 170 -9.28 11.97 -15.71
N ILE A 171 -9.55 11.21 -16.77
CA ILE A 171 -10.02 11.77 -18.04
C ILE A 171 -11.35 12.51 -17.83
N ALA A 172 -12.30 11.93 -17.09
CA ALA A 172 -13.57 12.58 -16.80
C ALA A 172 -13.39 13.92 -16.05
N CYS A 173 -12.52 13.93 -15.04
CA CYS A 173 -12.19 15.16 -14.32
C CYS A 173 -11.52 16.21 -15.25
N GLU A 174 -10.56 15.79 -16.09
CA GLU A 174 -9.89 16.68 -17.03
C GLU A 174 -10.88 17.31 -18.03
N LEU A 175 -11.82 16.52 -18.56
CA LEU A 175 -12.85 17.02 -19.46
C LEU A 175 -13.74 18.09 -18.80
N VAL A 176 -14.16 17.86 -17.56
CA VAL A 176 -14.97 18.83 -16.80
C VAL A 176 -14.16 20.10 -16.50
N LEU A 177 -12.94 19.96 -15.98
CA LEU A 177 -12.09 21.09 -15.58
C LEU A 177 -11.67 21.97 -16.76
N ASN A 178 -11.46 21.36 -17.92
CA ASN A 178 -11.08 22.07 -19.15
C ASN A 178 -12.29 22.61 -19.94
N GLY A 179 -13.51 22.52 -19.38
CA GLY A 179 -14.71 23.06 -19.99
C GLY A 179 -15.23 22.29 -21.21
N ALA A 180 -14.75 21.07 -21.46
CA ALA A 180 -15.16 20.28 -22.63
C ALA A 180 -16.65 19.94 -22.64
N ILE A 181 -17.29 19.91 -21.48
CA ILE A 181 -18.76 19.73 -21.33
C ILE A 181 -19.52 21.05 -21.19
N GLY A 182 -18.84 22.20 -21.40
CA GLY A 182 -19.40 23.52 -21.21
C GLY A 182 -19.59 23.90 -19.73
N LYS A 183 -20.45 24.89 -19.48
CA LYS A 183 -20.75 25.35 -18.10
C LYS A 183 -21.56 24.28 -17.35
N LEU A 184 -21.02 23.82 -16.23
CA LEU A 184 -21.70 22.87 -15.35
C LEU A 184 -23.02 23.50 -14.83
N GLN A 185 -24.15 22.86 -15.12
CA GLN A 185 -25.50 23.33 -14.73
C GLN A 185 -26.03 22.51 -13.56
N ARG A 186 -25.79 21.22 -13.54
CA ARG A 186 -26.33 20.29 -12.55
C ARG A 186 -25.41 19.14 -12.28
N VAL A 187 -25.35 18.69 -11.05
CA VAL A 187 -24.67 17.47 -10.60
C VAL A 187 -25.71 16.59 -9.91
N GLU A 188 -25.81 15.35 -10.34
CA GLU A 188 -26.64 14.34 -9.69
C GLU A 188 -25.74 13.27 -9.11
N CYS A 189 -25.95 12.94 -7.84
CA CYS A 189 -25.27 11.85 -7.16
C CYS A 189 -26.33 10.83 -6.70
N SER A 190 -26.10 9.56 -7.00
CA SER A 190 -26.91 8.49 -6.44
C SER A 190 -26.03 7.52 -5.65
N PHE A 191 -26.57 7.04 -4.56
CA PHE A 191 -25.97 6.01 -3.73
C PHE A 191 -26.85 4.77 -3.81
N GLY A 192 -26.26 3.61 -3.77
CA GLY A 192 -27.00 2.34 -3.70
C GLY A 192 -27.88 2.28 -2.45
N ASP A 193 -28.81 1.34 -2.47
CA ASP A 193 -29.65 1.07 -1.30
C ASP A 193 -28.80 0.73 -0.07
N PRO A 194 -29.29 1.01 1.15
CA PRO A 194 -28.61 0.59 2.37
C PRO A 194 -28.42 -0.91 2.38
N GLY A 195 -27.37 -1.37 3.05
CA GLY A 195 -27.08 -2.79 3.16
C GLY A 195 -28.29 -3.58 3.66
N ILE A 196 -28.51 -4.77 3.10
CA ILE A 196 -29.57 -5.66 3.54
C ILE A 196 -29.32 -6.00 5.02
N PRO A 197 -30.32 -5.89 5.90
CA PRO A 197 -30.18 -6.35 7.28
C PRO A 197 -29.67 -7.80 7.30
N CYS A 198 -28.62 -8.06 8.04
CA CYS A 198 -28.08 -9.40 8.22
C CYS A 198 -28.54 -9.89 9.58
N ASP A 199 -29.41 -10.88 9.58
CA ASP A 199 -29.74 -11.64 10.79
C ASP A 199 -28.52 -12.50 11.14
N LEU A 200 -27.74 -12.03 12.08
CA LEU A 200 -26.64 -12.82 12.64
C LEU A 200 -27.27 -13.88 13.57
N PRO A 201 -26.84 -15.14 13.53
CA PRO A 201 -27.31 -16.18 14.42
C PRO A 201 -26.96 -15.89 15.88
#